data_447cd34395a51eb2e9d3b6e72169daf2
#
_entry.id   447cd34395a51eb2e9d3b6e72169daf2
#
_cell.length_a   1.000
_cell.length_b   1.000
_cell.length_c   1.000
_cell.angle_alpha   90.00
_cell.angle_beta   90.00
_cell.angle_gamma   90.00
#
_symmetry.space_group_name_H-M   'P 1'
#
loop_
_entity.id
_entity.type
_entity.pdbx_description
1 polymer ?
#
loop_
_entity_poly.entity_id
_entity_poly.type
_entity_poly.pdbx_seq_one_letter_code
_entity_poly.pdbx_strand_id
1 'polypeptide(L)'
;MATRESIQFDFDQARRQADHLDRIADNLDNLGKNKLNNSMQTLSQNWKGANAEAYLAKGNNLKQEITSSASDLRGIASDIRRIAQNIYNAEMEALRIAEEREYNRNH
;
A
#
# COMPACT_ATOMS: atom_id res chain seq x y z
N MET A 1 -4.85 28.66 9.61
CA MET A 1 -5.41 27.49 10.32
C MET A 1 -6.08 26.56 9.32
N ALA A 2 -5.92 25.26 9.50
CA ALA A 2 -6.59 24.28 8.66
C ALA A 2 -8.11 24.35 8.84
N THR A 3 -8.85 24.25 7.75
CA THR A 3 -10.29 24.19 7.77
C THR A 3 -10.77 22.74 7.86
N ARG A 4 -12.02 22.53 8.25
CA ARG A 4 -12.62 21.21 8.26
C ARG A 4 -12.53 20.54 6.89
N GLU A 5 -12.76 21.32 5.84
CA GLU A 5 -12.70 20.84 4.45
C GLU A 5 -11.28 20.46 4.05
N SER A 6 -10.27 21.25 4.44
CA SER A 6 -8.87 20.93 4.12
C SER A 6 -8.38 19.71 4.89
N ILE A 7 -8.79 19.54 6.14
CA ILE A 7 -8.46 18.38 6.96
C ILE A 7 -9.05 17.12 6.31
N GLN A 8 -10.32 17.17 5.91
CA GLN A 8 -10.99 16.05 5.24
C GLN A 8 -10.34 15.74 3.90
N PHE A 9 -9.99 16.77 3.13
CA PHE A 9 -9.33 16.60 1.83
C PHE A 9 -7.99 15.88 1.99
N ASP A 10 -7.17 16.30 2.94
CA ASP A 10 -5.86 15.69 3.19
C ASP A 10 -6.00 14.22 3.64
N PHE A 11 -6.97 13.94 4.49
CA PHE A 11 -7.27 12.58 4.94
C PHE A 11 -7.69 11.71 3.76
N ASP A 12 -8.59 12.19 2.92
CA ASP A 12 -9.06 11.45 1.75
C ASP A 12 -7.95 11.21 0.74
N GLN A 13 -7.06 12.20 0.54
CA GLN A 13 -5.89 12.03 -0.33
C GLN A 13 -4.97 10.92 0.18
N ALA A 14 -4.68 10.91 1.48
CA ALA A 14 -3.83 9.87 2.07
C ALA A 14 -4.45 8.48 1.88
N ARG A 15 -5.75 8.36 2.08
CA ARG A 15 -6.46 7.08 1.88
C ARG A 15 -6.41 6.63 0.42
N ARG A 16 -6.57 7.54 -0.52
CA ARG A 16 -6.45 7.22 -1.96
C ARG A 16 -5.06 6.74 -2.31
N GLN A 17 -4.02 7.35 -1.74
CA GLN A 17 -2.64 6.90 -1.94
C GLN A 17 -2.43 5.49 -1.38
N ALA A 18 -2.96 5.22 -0.20
CA ALA A 18 -2.88 3.88 0.40
C ALA A 18 -3.61 2.84 -0.46
N ASP A 19 -4.81 3.17 -0.95
CA ASP A 19 -5.57 2.29 -1.84
C ASP A 19 -4.81 2.00 -3.14
N HIS A 20 -4.11 3.01 -3.66
CA HIS A 20 -3.29 2.85 -4.86
C HIS A 20 -2.13 1.88 -4.62
N LEU A 21 -1.47 1.98 -3.46
CA LEU A 21 -0.40 1.05 -3.09
C LEU A 21 -0.93 -0.39 -2.95
N ASP A 22 -2.11 -0.57 -2.38
CA ASP A 22 -2.75 -1.89 -2.30
C ASP A 22 -3.02 -2.47 -3.69
N ARG A 23 -3.46 -1.64 -4.64
CA ARG A 23 -3.68 -2.09 -6.03
C ARG A 23 -2.38 -2.49 -6.69
N ILE A 24 -1.30 -1.75 -6.48
CA ILE A 24 0.03 -2.12 -6.98
C ILE A 24 0.44 -3.46 -6.38
N ALA A 25 0.23 -3.66 -5.09
CA ALA A 25 0.54 -4.92 -4.42
C ALA A 25 -0.24 -6.10 -5.01
N ASP A 26 -1.53 -5.90 -5.28
CA ASP A 26 -2.38 -6.92 -5.91
C ASP A 26 -1.88 -7.27 -7.32
N ASN A 27 -1.45 -6.26 -8.09
CA ASN A 27 -0.88 -6.47 -9.43
C ASN A 27 0.44 -7.24 -9.35
N LEU A 28 1.28 -6.95 -8.35
CA LEU A 28 2.52 -7.69 -8.13
C LEU A 28 2.25 -9.14 -7.75
N ASP A 29 1.30 -9.38 -6.86
CA ASP A 29 0.91 -10.74 -6.49
C ASP A 29 0.41 -11.53 -7.71
N ASN A 30 -0.43 -10.90 -8.53
CA ASN A 30 -0.92 -11.53 -9.75
C ASN A 30 0.22 -11.87 -10.71
N LEU A 31 1.18 -10.96 -10.86
CA LEU A 31 2.36 -11.19 -11.69
C LEU A 31 3.15 -12.41 -11.17
N GLY A 32 3.43 -12.45 -9.88
CA GLY A 32 4.23 -13.54 -9.28
C GLY A 32 3.50 -14.86 -9.20
N LYS A 33 2.25 -14.84 -8.71
CA LYS A 33 1.49 -16.09 -8.46
C LYS A 33 0.95 -16.71 -9.74
N ASN A 34 0.54 -15.88 -10.71
CA ASN A 34 -0.12 -16.37 -11.91
C ASN A 34 0.82 -16.35 -13.12
N LYS A 35 1.25 -15.18 -13.57
CA LYS A 35 1.99 -15.06 -14.83
C LYS A 35 3.37 -15.70 -14.75
N LEU A 36 4.14 -15.37 -13.74
CA LEU A 36 5.48 -15.93 -13.59
C LEU A 36 5.43 -17.44 -13.31
N ASN A 37 4.52 -17.86 -12.43
CA ASN A 37 4.36 -19.27 -12.09
C ASN A 37 3.96 -20.10 -13.32
N ASN A 38 3.04 -19.58 -14.15
CA ASN A 38 2.62 -20.24 -15.38
C ASN A 38 3.78 -20.34 -16.37
N SER A 39 4.57 -19.28 -16.52
CA SER A 39 5.75 -19.30 -17.39
C SER A 39 6.77 -20.32 -16.95
N MET A 40 6.98 -20.43 -15.63
CA MET A 40 7.92 -21.42 -15.06
C MET A 40 7.43 -22.85 -15.26
N GLN A 41 6.12 -23.08 -15.12
CA GLN A 41 5.54 -24.40 -15.39
C GLN A 41 5.72 -24.80 -16.86
N THR A 42 5.44 -23.88 -17.78
CA THR A 42 5.63 -24.13 -19.21
C THR A 42 7.10 -24.44 -19.50
N LEU A 43 8.02 -23.68 -18.93
CA LEU A 43 9.45 -23.91 -19.09
C LEU A 43 9.85 -25.31 -18.59
N SER A 44 9.38 -25.69 -17.40
CA SER A 44 9.71 -26.98 -16.79
C SER A 44 9.20 -28.18 -17.60
N GLN A 45 8.10 -27.99 -18.35
CA GLN A 45 7.54 -29.04 -19.19
C GLN A 45 8.33 -29.22 -20.49
N ASN A 46 8.93 -28.16 -21.00
CA ASN A 46 9.52 -28.14 -22.33
C ASN A 46 11.05 -28.10 -22.33
N TRP A 47 11.67 -27.82 -21.21
CA TRP A 47 13.14 -27.67 -21.12
C TRP A 47 13.64 -28.44 -19.89
N LYS A 48 14.57 -29.35 -20.10
CA LYS A 48 15.16 -30.20 -19.06
C LYS A 48 16.66 -29.96 -18.96
N GLY A 49 17.24 -30.31 -17.83
CA GLY A 49 18.68 -30.28 -17.61
C GLY A 49 19.09 -29.24 -16.58
N ALA A 50 20.39 -29.16 -16.30
CA ALA A 50 20.95 -28.31 -15.26
C ALA A 50 20.68 -26.82 -15.48
N ASN A 51 20.74 -26.37 -16.74
CA ASN A 51 20.48 -24.96 -17.07
C ASN A 51 19.00 -24.60 -16.82
N ALA A 52 18.08 -25.50 -17.17
CA ALA A 52 16.66 -25.31 -16.91
C ALA A 52 16.38 -25.22 -15.41
N GLU A 53 17.02 -26.10 -14.63
CA GLU A 53 16.88 -26.07 -13.16
C GLU A 53 17.41 -24.76 -12.58
N ALA A 54 18.54 -24.22 -13.09
CA ALA A 54 19.09 -22.95 -12.66
C ALA A 54 18.14 -21.79 -12.96
N TYR A 55 17.51 -21.75 -14.12
CA TYR A 55 16.51 -20.72 -14.47
C TYR A 55 15.26 -20.83 -13.60
N LEU A 56 14.81 -22.05 -13.33
CA LEU A 56 13.65 -22.27 -12.44
C LEU A 56 13.95 -21.80 -11.01
N ALA A 57 15.16 -22.04 -10.52
CA ALA A 57 15.57 -21.55 -9.20
C ALA A 57 15.56 -20.02 -9.15
N LYS A 58 16.07 -19.35 -10.19
CA LYS A 58 16.03 -17.89 -10.29
C LYS A 58 14.60 -17.37 -10.37
N GLY A 59 13.73 -18.07 -11.11
CA GLY A 59 12.32 -17.73 -11.20
C GLY A 59 11.61 -17.82 -9.85
N ASN A 60 11.91 -18.85 -9.06
CA ASN A 60 11.37 -19.01 -7.72
C ASN A 60 11.84 -17.90 -6.79
N ASN A 61 13.11 -17.51 -6.87
CA ASN A 61 13.65 -16.40 -6.08
C ASN A 61 12.95 -15.09 -6.45
N LEU A 62 12.75 -14.83 -7.74
CA LEU A 62 12.04 -13.64 -8.21
C LEU A 62 10.59 -13.64 -7.70
N LYS A 63 9.92 -14.78 -7.74
CA LYS A 63 8.56 -14.93 -7.22
C LYS A 63 8.48 -14.57 -5.74
N GLN A 64 9.46 -15.02 -4.94
CA GLN A 64 9.52 -14.68 -3.53
C GLN A 64 9.75 -13.19 -3.30
N GLU A 65 10.64 -12.58 -4.09
CA GLU A 65 10.89 -11.14 -4.01
C GLU A 65 9.65 -10.33 -4.37
N ILE A 66 8.91 -10.73 -5.39
CA ILE A 66 7.66 -10.08 -5.79
C ILE A 66 6.63 -10.19 -4.65
N THR A 67 6.48 -11.36 -4.06
CA THR A 67 5.54 -11.58 -2.95
C THR A 67 5.93 -10.74 -1.74
N SER A 68 7.21 -10.68 -1.43
CA SER A 68 7.73 -9.86 -0.32
C SER A 68 7.50 -8.37 -0.56
N SER A 69 7.75 -7.90 -1.78
CA SER A 69 7.51 -6.50 -2.16
C SER A 69 6.03 -6.14 -2.06
N ALA A 70 5.14 -7.03 -2.48
CA ALA A 70 3.70 -6.82 -2.36
C ALA A 70 3.29 -6.70 -0.89
N SER A 71 3.83 -7.56 -0.03
CA SER A 71 3.58 -7.52 1.41
C SER A 71 4.08 -6.20 2.02
N ASP A 72 5.27 -5.74 1.62
CA ASP A 72 5.84 -4.47 2.09
C ASP A 72 4.96 -3.30 1.69
N LEU A 73 4.47 -3.27 0.45
CA LEU A 73 3.56 -2.21 -0.02
C LEU A 73 2.26 -2.17 0.77
N ARG A 74 1.70 -3.34 1.09
CA ARG A 74 0.50 -3.42 1.93
C ARG A 74 0.76 -2.90 3.34
N GLY A 75 1.94 -3.18 3.89
CA GLY A 75 2.38 -2.65 5.18
C GLY A 75 2.48 -1.12 5.16
N ILE A 76 3.06 -0.56 4.10
CA ILE A 76 3.14 0.89 3.91
C ILE A 76 1.75 1.50 3.79
N ALA A 77 0.86 0.88 3.01
CA ALA A 77 -0.53 1.35 2.87
C ALA A 77 -1.26 1.37 4.22
N SER A 78 -1.08 0.33 5.02
CA SER A 78 -1.65 0.25 6.37
C SER A 78 -1.10 1.36 7.27
N ASP A 79 0.21 1.62 7.22
CA ASP A 79 0.85 2.68 8.00
C ASP A 79 0.34 4.07 7.57
N ILE A 80 0.17 4.30 6.27
CA ILE A 80 -0.38 5.56 5.76
C ILE A 80 -1.79 5.79 6.33
N ARG A 81 -2.64 4.77 6.30
CA ARG A 81 -4.01 4.87 6.83
C ARG A 81 -4.00 5.19 8.33
N ARG A 82 -3.14 4.53 9.08
CA ARG A 82 -3.02 4.75 10.54
C ARG A 82 -2.53 6.17 10.84
N ILE A 83 -1.48 6.61 10.15
CA ILE A 83 -0.91 7.95 10.35
C ILE A 83 -1.94 9.01 9.93
N ALA A 84 -2.61 8.81 8.80
CA ALA A 84 -3.64 9.73 8.32
C ALA A 84 -4.78 9.86 9.31
N GLN A 85 -5.21 8.75 9.91
CA GLN A 85 -6.26 8.77 10.93
C GLN A 85 -5.81 9.55 12.17
N ASN A 86 -4.57 9.34 12.60
CA ASN A 86 -4.03 10.04 13.77
C ASN A 86 -3.92 11.54 13.51
N ILE A 87 -3.46 11.95 12.33
CA ILE A 87 -3.37 13.37 11.94
C ILE A 87 -4.77 13.97 11.86
N TYR A 88 -5.70 13.28 11.21
CA TYR A 88 -7.09 13.74 11.11
C TYR A 88 -7.68 13.98 12.49
N ASN A 89 -7.53 13.02 13.40
CA ASN A 89 -8.06 13.13 14.76
C ASN A 89 -7.45 14.31 15.50
N ALA A 90 -6.13 14.49 15.39
CA ALA A 90 -5.42 15.58 16.07
C ALA A 90 -5.84 16.96 15.50
N GLU A 91 -5.94 17.07 14.16
CA GLU A 91 -6.32 18.34 13.53
C GLU A 91 -7.79 18.70 13.81
N MET A 92 -8.68 17.72 13.78
CA MET A 92 -10.09 17.96 14.13
C MET A 92 -10.25 18.37 15.58
N GLU A 93 -9.49 17.77 16.50
CA GLU A 93 -9.51 18.17 17.90
C GLU A 93 -8.97 19.59 18.10
N ALA A 94 -7.88 19.93 17.40
CA ALA A 94 -7.33 21.29 17.44
C ALA A 94 -8.34 22.32 16.91
N LEU A 95 -9.05 21.97 15.84
CA LEU A 95 -10.09 22.82 15.27
C LEU A 95 -11.24 23.00 16.25
N ARG A 96 -11.69 21.94 16.88
CA ARG A 96 -12.74 21.98 17.89
C ARG A 96 -12.38 22.92 19.05
N ILE A 97 -11.16 22.79 19.55
CA ILE A 97 -10.66 23.65 20.64
C ILE A 97 -10.63 25.11 20.20
N ALA A 98 -10.16 25.40 18.98
CA ALA A 98 -10.10 26.76 18.45
C ALA A 98 -11.52 27.36 18.31
N GLU A 99 -12.48 26.58 17.81
CA GLU A 99 -13.88 27.04 17.67
C GLU A 99 -14.49 27.30 19.05
N GLU A 100 -14.23 26.44 20.03
CA GLU A 100 -14.71 26.62 21.39
C GLU A 100 -14.14 27.88 22.03
N ARG A 101 -12.84 28.15 21.86
CA ARG A 101 -12.21 29.36 22.38
C ARG A 101 -12.80 30.61 21.74
N GLU A 102 -13.05 30.59 20.45
CA GLU A 102 -13.65 31.72 19.75
C GLU A 102 -15.08 31.97 20.24
N TYR A 103 -15.86 30.90 20.39
CA TYR A 103 -17.21 31.00 20.95
C TYR A 103 -17.18 31.64 22.34
N ASN A 104 -16.32 31.15 23.23
CA ASN A 104 -16.23 31.66 24.60
C ASN A 104 -15.75 33.11 24.65
N ARG A 105 -14.90 33.53 23.70
CA ARG A 105 -14.45 34.93 23.62
C ARG A 105 -15.59 35.87 23.23
N ASN A 106 -16.48 35.40 22.36
CA ASN A 106 -17.57 36.22 21.82
C ASN A 106 -18.84 36.17 22.69
N HIS A 107 -18.89 35.31 23.64
CA HIS A 107 -20.03 35.12 24.53
C HIS A 107 -19.61 35.18 26.01
#